data_340d750f771cb6c4cbd97d1c3ac0bb28
#
_entry.id   340d750f771cb6c4cbd97d1c3ac0bb28
#
_cell.length_a   1.000
_cell.length_b   1.000
_cell.length_c   1.000
_cell.angle_alpha   90.00
_cell.angle_beta   90.00
_cell.angle_gamma   90.00
#
_symmetry.space_group_name_H-M   'P 1'
#
loop_
_entity.id
_entity.type
_entity.pdbx_description
1 polymer ?
#
loop_
_entity_poly.entity_id
_entity_poly.type
_entity_poly.pdbx_seq_one_letter_code
_entity_poly.pdbx_strand_id
1 'polypeptide(L)'
;MQAVSLITKPADTPLSRALAEMRGFLYLPEPEMVYAVLGALAANMCEGEPVWLMLLGGPGCGKSEMLNMALGLPHVIEAADISGKGAFLSGTSAKDKDKNATGGLLKEVGAHGCLLINDYTTVLSMDPGRRGEIMAVIRELYLNRYSRPIGEGGGRRLCWEGKICFMAGCTNEIDRLHNVSSALGERWTYLRFDNSTSIRMQIAEDRHAANALGPGFAQALSALRNSGKSHWREDLRAITTRLFAEVKLGFGVVTPRRPFTDAESLRFIRMGAVSCRCRSGVPRDHYSKEINDIAEVEMEARMVAVLGQLYIGMELLGLGERERWSVLGRVALDSMPRLKRFVLDMARLEKHEGARSEKDIAKLSGCSASVIHRTVEEMMVLGVLAKDRGGEKPQIGLSDWMRENLEKGWR
;
A
#
# COMPACT_ATOMS: atom_id res chain seq x y z
N MET A 1 13.48 34.16 18.11
CA MET A 1 12.76 33.46 19.19
C MET A 1 12.76 31.99 18.87
N GLN A 2 13.56 31.21 19.61
CA GLN A 2 13.67 29.76 19.41
C GLN A 2 12.35 29.10 19.85
N ALA A 3 11.71 28.40 18.93
CA ALA A 3 10.58 27.52 19.26
C ALA A 3 11.13 26.32 20.02
N VAL A 4 10.95 26.32 21.34
CA VAL A 4 11.18 25.15 22.19
C VAL A 4 10.16 24.09 21.76
N SER A 5 10.62 23.09 21.02
CA SER A 5 9.89 21.88 20.74
C SER A 5 9.59 21.20 22.09
N LEU A 6 8.35 21.31 22.56
CA LEU A 6 7.84 20.47 23.62
C LEU A 6 7.85 19.02 23.12
N ILE A 7 8.92 18.31 23.41
CA ILE A 7 8.98 16.85 23.27
C ILE A 7 8.02 16.29 24.32
N THR A 8 6.75 16.18 23.96
CA THR A 8 5.79 15.40 24.75
C THR A 8 6.30 13.96 24.77
N LYS A 9 6.58 13.44 25.96
CA LYS A 9 6.93 12.02 26.16
C LYS A 9 5.88 11.18 25.41
N PRO A 10 6.29 10.23 24.54
CA PRO A 10 5.30 9.38 23.86
C PRO A 10 4.39 8.75 24.91
N ALA A 11 3.10 8.76 24.65
CA ALA A 11 2.15 8.10 25.55
C ALA A 11 2.57 6.62 25.70
N ASP A 12 2.58 6.12 26.93
CA ASP A 12 2.91 4.71 27.22
C ASP A 12 1.72 3.83 26.83
N THR A 13 1.60 3.57 25.52
CA THR A 13 0.55 2.70 24.94
C THR A 13 1.15 1.34 24.58
N PRO A 14 0.32 0.27 24.48
CA PRO A 14 0.78 -1.03 24.00
C PRO A 14 1.56 -0.94 22.67
N LEU A 15 1.05 -0.14 21.74
CA LEU A 15 1.69 0.09 20.45
C LEU A 15 3.05 0.80 20.56
N SER A 16 3.17 1.81 21.44
CA SER A 16 4.45 2.53 21.62
C SER A 16 5.54 1.63 22.22
N ARG A 17 5.15 0.75 23.15
CA ARG A 17 6.06 -0.27 23.73
C ARG A 17 6.48 -1.28 22.68
N ALA A 18 5.51 -1.84 21.92
CA ALA A 18 5.80 -2.78 20.84
C ALA A 18 6.74 -2.17 19.78
N LEU A 19 6.51 -0.92 19.37
CA LEU A 19 7.36 -0.23 18.42
C LEU A 19 8.80 -0.02 18.96
N ALA A 20 8.94 0.31 20.23
CA ALA A 20 10.24 0.45 20.85
C ALA A 20 11.05 -0.86 20.83
N GLU A 21 10.40 -1.98 21.11
CA GLU A 21 11.00 -3.31 21.04
C GLU A 21 11.33 -3.71 19.57
N MET A 22 10.41 -3.47 18.62
CA MET A 22 10.62 -3.77 17.19
C MET A 22 11.84 -3.02 16.62
N ARG A 23 12.11 -1.81 17.08
CA ARG A 23 13.32 -1.03 16.72
C ARG A 23 14.63 -1.70 17.11
N GLY A 24 14.59 -2.64 18.06
CA GLY A 24 15.74 -3.48 18.40
C GLY A 24 16.12 -4.50 17.31
N PHE A 25 15.19 -4.78 16.40
CA PHE A 25 15.34 -5.76 15.33
C PHE A 25 15.28 -5.13 13.94
N LEU A 26 14.47 -4.10 13.74
CA LEU A 26 14.23 -3.46 12.46
C LEU A 26 14.70 -1.99 12.46
N TYR A 27 15.28 -1.58 11.35
CA TYR A 27 15.48 -0.16 11.08
C TYR A 27 14.15 0.47 10.67
N LEU A 28 13.58 1.27 11.55
CA LEU A 28 12.26 1.88 11.40
C LEU A 28 12.37 3.41 11.50
N PRO A 29 12.93 4.09 10.47
CA PRO A 29 13.03 5.55 10.46
C PRO A 29 11.65 6.21 10.40
N GLU A 30 10.71 5.55 9.77
CA GLU A 30 9.35 6.02 9.55
C GLU A 30 8.37 5.05 10.22
N PRO A 31 7.90 5.35 11.45
CA PRO A 31 7.00 4.45 12.18
C PRO A 31 5.65 4.26 11.47
N GLU A 32 5.27 5.17 10.57
CA GLU A 32 4.05 5.08 9.74
C GLU A 32 3.96 3.77 8.97
N MET A 33 5.11 3.19 8.59
CA MET A 33 5.15 1.89 7.90
C MET A 33 4.58 0.77 8.78
N VAL A 34 5.02 0.72 10.04
CA VAL A 34 4.55 -0.26 11.03
C VAL A 34 3.08 0.03 11.37
N TYR A 35 2.72 1.29 11.55
CA TYR A 35 1.35 1.68 11.86
C TYR A 35 0.38 1.27 10.75
N ALA A 36 0.74 1.43 9.48
CA ALA A 36 -0.09 1.01 8.36
C ALA A 36 -0.26 -0.51 8.30
N VAL A 37 0.82 -1.28 8.50
CA VAL A 37 0.79 -2.75 8.47
C VAL A 37 -0.05 -3.30 9.63
N LEU A 38 0.23 -2.89 10.86
CA LEU A 38 -0.52 -3.31 12.03
C LEU A 38 -1.97 -2.80 12.00
N GLY A 39 -2.17 -1.56 11.55
CA GLY A 39 -3.48 -0.96 11.34
C GLY A 39 -4.32 -1.73 10.32
N ALA A 40 -3.73 -2.18 9.21
CA ALA A 40 -4.41 -3.02 8.22
C ALA A 40 -4.81 -4.38 8.79
N LEU A 41 -3.96 -5.02 9.59
CA LEU A 41 -4.31 -6.25 10.30
C LEU A 41 -5.50 -6.02 11.24
N ALA A 42 -5.41 -5.01 12.11
CA ALA A 42 -6.49 -4.67 13.05
C ALA A 42 -7.79 -4.29 12.32
N ALA A 43 -7.71 -3.55 11.21
CA ALA A 43 -8.85 -3.19 10.38
C ALA A 43 -9.62 -4.40 9.84
N ASN A 44 -8.91 -5.48 9.51
CA ASN A 44 -9.52 -6.71 9.02
C ASN A 44 -10.12 -7.59 10.14
N MET A 45 -9.84 -7.28 11.40
CA MET A 45 -10.48 -7.90 12.58
C MET A 45 -11.77 -7.17 13.00
N CYS A 46 -12.16 -6.09 12.30
CA CYS A 46 -13.37 -5.32 12.57
C CYS A 46 -14.43 -5.56 11.51
N GLU A 47 -15.67 -5.15 11.79
CA GLU A 47 -16.72 -5.04 10.78
C GLU A 47 -16.33 -4.09 9.65
N GLY A 48 -16.87 -4.30 8.46
CA GLY A 48 -16.71 -3.45 7.28
C GLY A 48 -15.81 -4.07 6.20
N GLU A 49 -15.42 -3.25 5.23
CA GLU A 49 -14.68 -3.68 4.03
C GLU A 49 -13.28 -4.21 4.36
N PRO A 50 -12.75 -5.15 3.58
CA PRO A 50 -11.38 -5.61 3.77
C PRO A 50 -10.37 -4.51 3.40
N VAL A 51 -9.28 -4.43 4.15
CA VAL A 51 -8.13 -3.59 3.81
C VAL A 51 -7.04 -4.48 3.24
N TRP A 52 -6.71 -4.28 1.98
CA TRP A 52 -5.63 -4.97 1.31
C TRP A 52 -4.46 -4.02 1.10
N LEU A 53 -3.32 -4.37 1.67
CA LEU A 53 -2.15 -3.51 1.70
C LEU A 53 -0.98 -4.15 0.95
N MET A 54 -0.42 -3.44 0.00
CA MET A 54 0.78 -3.87 -0.73
C MET A 54 1.96 -2.96 -0.40
N LEU A 55 3.04 -3.57 0.07
CA LEU A 55 4.30 -2.90 0.37
C LEU A 55 5.15 -2.86 -0.90
N LEU A 56 5.43 -1.66 -1.41
CA LEU A 56 6.18 -1.46 -2.65
C LEU A 56 7.59 -0.95 -2.37
N GLY A 57 8.58 -1.51 -3.05
CA GLY A 57 9.95 -1.02 -2.93
C GLY A 57 10.96 -1.93 -3.59
N GLY A 58 12.21 -1.48 -3.67
CA GLY A 58 13.31 -2.26 -4.21
C GLY A 58 13.61 -3.53 -3.41
N PRO A 59 14.38 -4.46 -3.97
CA PRO A 59 14.90 -5.60 -3.22
C PRO A 59 15.67 -5.15 -1.97
N GLY A 60 15.56 -5.90 -0.88
CA GLY A 60 16.31 -5.64 0.35
C GLY A 60 15.82 -4.46 1.21
N CYS A 61 14.71 -3.79 0.88
CA CYS A 61 14.20 -2.66 1.67
C CYS A 61 13.41 -3.06 2.93
N GLY A 62 13.31 -4.36 3.26
CA GLY A 62 12.68 -4.82 4.50
C GLY A 62 11.20 -5.18 4.40
N LYS A 63 10.60 -5.20 3.21
CA LYS A 63 9.17 -5.54 3.00
C LYS A 63 8.79 -6.88 3.65
N SER A 64 9.54 -7.93 3.34
CA SER A 64 9.24 -9.28 3.86
C SER A 64 9.33 -9.36 5.37
N GLU A 65 10.31 -8.69 6.00
CA GLU A 65 10.42 -8.68 7.46
C GLU A 65 9.23 -7.93 8.08
N MET A 66 8.78 -6.85 7.44
CA MET A 66 7.60 -6.10 7.87
C MET A 66 6.30 -6.92 7.77
N LEU A 67 6.15 -7.73 6.71
CA LEU A 67 5.00 -8.63 6.56
C LEU A 67 5.08 -9.80 7.53
N ASN A 68 6.25 -10.42 7.65
CA ASN A 68 6.46 -11.63 8.43
C ASN A 68 6.31 -11.45 9.95
N MET A 69 6.33 -10.20 10.45
CA MET A 69 5.99 -9.93 11.85
C MET A 69 4.56 -10.36 12.22
N ALA A 70 3.65 -10.47 11.24
CA ALA A 70 2.27 -10.88 11.43
C ALA A 70 2.08 -12.41 11.52
N LEU A 71 3.07 -13.22 11.10
CA LEU A 71 2.96 -14.71 11.05
C LEU A 71 2.82 -15.39 12.42
N GLY A 72 2.95 -14.65 13.52
CA GLY A 72 2.67 -15.15 14.86
C GLY A 72 1.18 -15.10 15.25
N LEU A 73 0.36 -14.38 14.48
CA LEU A 73 -1.07 -14.23 14.76
C LEU A 73 -1.86 -15.45 14.25
N PRO A 74 -2.87 -15.92 15.00
CA PRO A 74 -3.78 -16.97 14.51
C PRO A 74 -4.44 -16.58 13.18
N HIS A 75 -4.67 -17.54 12.29
CA HIS A 75 -5.28 -17.34 10.98
C HIS A 75 -4.51 -16.39 10.04
N VAL A 76 -3.23 -16.16 10.29
CA VAL A 76 -2.31 -15.50 9.37
C VAL A 76 -1.43 -16.56 8.70
N ILE A 77 -1.53 -16.66 7.38
CA ILE A 77 -0.90 -17.70 6.59
C ILE A 77 -0.03 -17.08 5.50
N GLU A 78 1.17 -17.61 5.33
CA GLU A 78 2.04 -17.24 4.22
C GLU A 78 1.64 -18.04 2.97
N ALA A 79 1.27 -17.36 1.90
CA ALA A 79 1.10 -17.94 0.59
C ALA A 79 2.41 -17.79 -0.21
N ALA A 80 3.28 -18.78 -0.10
CA ALA A 80 4.60 -18.76 -0.72
C ALA A 80 4.53 -18.80 -2.26
N ASP A 81 3.54 -19.52 -2.81
CA ASP A 81 3.31 -19.63 -4.25
C ASP A 81 1.82 -19.69 -4.56
N ILE A 82 1.39 -18.84 -5.50
CA ILE A 82 0.03 -18.85 -6.06
C ILE A 82 0.14 -19.22 -7.53
N SER A 83 0.24 -20.51 -7.81
CA SER A 83 0.44 -21.03 -9.17
C SER A 83 -0.82 -20.96 -10.03
N GLY A 84 -2.00 -20.71 -9.46
CA GLY A 84 -3.27 -20.60 -10.19
C GLY A 84 -4.49 -20.64 -9.25
N LYS A 85 -5.70 -20.62 -9.86
CA LYS A 85 -6.98 -20.65 -9.10
C LYS A 85 -7.16 -21.86 -8.18
N GLY A 86 -6.46 -22.95 -8.45
CA GLY A 86 -6.44 -24.17 -7.60
C GLY A 86 -5.78 -23.98 -6.24
N ALA A 87 -4.84 -23.05 -6.13
CA ALA A 87 -4.19 -22.74 -4.88
C ALA A 87 -5.18 -22.15 -3.85
N PHE A 88 -6.16 -21.39 -4.28
CA PHE A 88 -7.17 -20.78 -3.40
C PHE A 88 -8.18 -21.82 -2.87
N LEU A 89 -8.76 -22.64 -3.75
CA LEU A 89 -9.65 -23.74 -3.40
C LEU A 89 -9.30 -24.97 -4.22
N SER A 90 -8.87 -26.05 -3.57
CA SER A 90 -8.56 -27.32 -4.18
C SER A 90 -9.69 -28.32 -4.04
N GLY A 91 -9.96 -29.04 -5.12
CA GLY A 91 -11.02 -30.03 -5.21
C GLY A 91 -10.52 -31.44 -5.46
N THR A 92 -9.45 -31.84 -4.85
CA THR A 92 -8.93 -33.20 -4.95
C THR A 92 -9.97 -34.22 -4.52
N SER A 93 -10.07 -35.34 -5.22
CA SER A 93 -11.00 -36.41 -4.88
C SER A 93 -10.66 -36.99 -3.50
N ALA A 94 -11.66 -37.55 -2.80
CA ALA A 94 -11.45 -38.12 -1.49
C ALA A 94 -10.47 -39.30 -1.52
N LYS A 95 -10.31 -39.97 -2.68
CA LYS A 95 -9.40 -41.11 -2.89
C LYS A 95 -7.94 -40.68 -3.02
N ASP A 96 -7.70 -39.45 -3.51
CA ASP A 96 -6.35 -38.92 -3.77
C ASP A 96 -5.95 -37.84 -2.75
N LYS A 97 -6.71 -37.71 -1.65
CA LYS A 97 -6.39 -36.79 -0.57
C LYS A 97 -5.18 -37.27 0.20
N ASP A 98 -4.09 -36.54 0.13
CA ASP A 98 -3.02 -36.63 1.11
C ASP A 98 -3.59 -36.30 2.50
N LYS A 99 -3.08 -36.97 3.55
CA LYS A 99 -3.47 -36.73 4.94
C LYS A 99 -3.29 -35.26 5.37
N ASN A 100 -2.36 -34.55 4.73
CA ASN A 100 -2.02 -33.16 4.99
C ASN A 100 -2.73 -32.16 4.05
N ALA A 101 -3.65 -32.61 3.17
CA ALA A 101 -4.32 -31.74 2.22
C ALA A 101 -5.30 -30.78 2.93
N THR A 102 -4.98 -29.47 2.94
CA THR A 102 -5.80 -28.41 3.55
C THR A 102 -7.07 -28.11 2.75
N GLY A 103 -7.09 -28.40 1.45
CA GLY A 103 -8.17 -28.02 0.54
C GLY A 103 -7.99 -26.63 -0.07
N GLY A 104 -6.80 -26.05 0.07
CA GLY A 104 -6.39 -24.75 -0.47
C GLY A 104 -6.36 -23.62 0.56
N LEU A 105 -5.67 -22.54 0.21
CA LEU A 105 -5.37 -21.42 1.10
C LEU A 105 -6.61 -20.85 1.82
N LEU A 106 -7.76 -20.79 1.16
CA LEU A 106 -9.00 -20.25 1.76
C LEU A 106 -9.58 -21.18 2.85
N LYS A 107 -9.37 -22.48 2.74
CA LYS A 107 -9.78 -23.43 3.80
C LYS A 107 -8.84 -23.37 4.99
N GLU A 108 -7.57 -23.13 4.72
CA GLU A 108 -6.54 -23.02 5.75
C GLU A 108 -6.68 -21.72 6.56
N VAL A 109 -6.88 -20.59 5.88
CA VAL A 109 -7.05 -19.27 6.53
C VAL A 109 -8.40 -19.14 7.25
N GLY A 110 -9.42 -19.93 6.83
CA GLY A 110 -10.76 -19.89 7.41
C GLY A 110 -11.64 -18.77 6.82
N ALA A 111 -12.73 -18.43 7.55
CA ALA A 111 -13.65 -17.38 7.14
C ALA A 111 -13.13 -15.97 7.42
N HIS A 112 -12.24 -15.83 8.39
CA HIS A 112 -11.63 -14.56 8.80
C HIS A 112 -10.14 -14.78 9.09
N GLY A 113 -9.29 -14.15 8.28
CA GLY A 113 -7.85 -14.30 8.43
C GLY A 113 -7.06 -13.43 7.47
N CYS A 114 -5.77 -13.68 7.38
CA CYS A 114 -4.86 -12.92 6.53
C CYS A 114 -3.99 -13.85 5.67
N LEU A 115 -3.90 -13.55 4.38
CA LEU A 115 -2.91 -14.15 3.47
C LEU A 115 -1.77 -13.16 3.25
N LEU A 116 -0.55 -13.62 3.54
CA LEU A 116 0.68 -12.87 3.28
C LEU A 116 1.35 -13.42 2.02
N ILE A 117 1.65 -12.53 1.08
CA ILE A 117 2.37 -12.86 -0.16
C ILE A 117 3.68 -12.07 -0.13
N ASN A 118 4.79 -12.72 0.22
CA ASN A 118 6.08 -12.05 0.36
C ASN A 118 6.63 -11.47 -0.94
N ASP A 119 6.32 -12.09 -2.08
CA ASP A 119 6.71 -11.59 -3.40
C ASP A 119 5.57 -11.71 -4.43
N TYR A 120 4.76 -10.66 -4.51
CA TYR A 120 3.70 -10.56 -5.52
C TYR A 120 4.25 -10.33 -6.94
N THR A 121 5.54 -9.98 -7.08
CA THR A 121 6.18 -9.82 -8.40
C THR A 121 6.14 -11.12 -9.19
N THR A 122 6.14 -12.27 -8.52
CA THR A 122 5.99 -13.60 -9.17
C THR A 122 4.65 -13.72 -9.89
N VAL A 123 3.56 -13.23 -9.30
CA VAL A 123 2.23 -13.18 -9.95
C VAL A 123 2.24 -12.25 -11.15
N LEU A 124 2.91 -11.09 -11.04
CA LEU A 124 3.00 -10.11 -12.13
C LEU A 124 3.80 -10.63 -13.32
N SER A 125 4.80 -11.48 -13.08
CA SER A 125 5.67 -12.06 -14.12
C SER A 125 5.07 -13.27 -14.83
N MET A 126 3.93 -13.79 -14.39
CA MET A 126 3.24 -14.89 -15.07
C MET A 126 2.74 -14.48 -16.44
N ASP A 127 2.48 -15.47 -17.29
CA ASP A 127 1.81 -15.23 -18.56
C ASP A 127 0.45 -14.53 -18.36
N PRO A 128 -0.01 -13.72 -19.34
CA PRO A 128 -1.22 -12.92 -19.18
C PRO A 128 -2.49 -13.74 -18.84
N GLY A 129 -2.58 -14.97 -19.33
CA GLY A 129 -3.73 -15.84 -19.08
C GLY A 129 -3.80 -16.27 -17.61
N ARG A 130 -2.72 -16.85 -17.07
CA ARG A 130 -2.63 -17.24 -15.66
C ARG A 130 -2.80 -16.06 -14.73
N ARG A 131 -2.11 -14.96 -15.00
CA ARG A 131 -2.25 -13.72 -14.23
C ARG A 131 -3.70 -13.26 -14.22
N GLY A 132 -4.38 -13.26 -15.37
CA GLY A 132 -5.80 -12.91 -15.50
C GLY A 132 -6.71 -13.81 -14.64
N GLU A 133 -6.47 -15.11 -14.60
CA GLU A 133 -7.20 -16.05 -13.75
C GLU A 133 -7.03 -15.73 -12.25
N ILE A 134 -5.79 -15.48 -11.80
CA ILE A 134 -5.51 -15.14 -10.40
C ILE A 134 -6.18 -13.82 -10.03
N MET A 135 -6.05 -12.79 -10.88
CA MET A 135 -6.68 -11.49 -10.66
C MET A 135 -8.22 -11.58 -10.61
N ALA A 136 -8.82 -12.49 -11.38
CA ALA A 136 -10.26 -12.74 -11.31
C ALA A 136 -10.66 -13.33 -9.96
N VAL A 137 -9.92 -14.31 -9.44
CA VAL A 137 -10.16 -14.87 -8.10
C VAL A 137 -10.01 -13.79 -7.02
N ILE A 138 -8.95 -13.00 -7.08
CA ILE A 138 -8.68 -11.90 -6.15
C ILE A 138 -9.87 -10.91 -6.12
N ARG A 139 -10.46 -10.58 -7.27
CA ARG A 139 -11.64 -9.70 -7.33
C ARG A 139 -12.86 -10.28 -6.63
N GLU A 140 -13.12 -11.59 -6.79
CA GLU A 140 -14.23 -12.27 -6.11
C GLU A 140 -14.01 -12.32 -4.59
N LEU A 141 -12.77 -12.57 -4.15
CA LEU A 141 -12.41 -12.61 -2.74
C LEU A 141 -12.63 -11.26 -2.04
N TYR A 142 -12.42 -10.16 -2.76
CA TYR A 142 -12.74 -8.82 -2.23
C TYR A 142 -14.24 -8.63 -1.95
N LEU A 143 -15.10 -9.38 -2.65
CA LEU A 143 -16.55 -9.41 -2.41
C LEU A 143 -16.95 -10.41 -1.31
N ASN A 144 -15.98 -10.84 -0.48
CA ASN A 144 -16.18 -11.75 0.65
C ASN A 144 -16.72 -13.13 0.27
N ARG A 145 -16.58 -13.55 -0.98
CA ARG A 145 -17.02 -14.85 -1.47
C ARG A 145 -16.15 -15.36 -2.62
N TYR A 146 -16.07 -16.65 -2.74
CA TYR A 146 -15.49 -17.30 -3.91
C TYR A 146 -16.14 -18.66 -4.14
N SER A 147 -16.49 -18.97 -5.38
CA SER A 147 -17.01 -20.29 -5.74
C SER A 147 -16.36 -20.83 -7.01
N ARG A 148 -15.99 -22.12 -6.95
CA ARG A 148 -15.35 -22.82 -8.05
C ARG A 148 -16.11 -24.12 -8.38
N PRO A 149 -16.62 -24.29 -9.63
CA PRO A 149 -17.15 -25.56 -10.08
C PRO A 149 -16.01 -26.55 -10.34
N ILE A 150 -16.21 -27.81 -10.00
CA ILE A 150 -15.28 -28.92 -10.24
C ILE A 150 -16.02 -29.95 -11.08
N GLY A 151 -15.42 -30.35 -12.23
CA GLY A 151 -15.99 -31.33 -13.14
C GLY A 151 -15.90 -32.79 -12.68
N GLU A 152 -15.00 -33.11 -11.74
CA GLU A 152 -14.82 -34.46 -11.22
C GLU A 152 -15.91 -34.84 -10.22
N GLY A 153 -16.39 -36.07 -10.30
CA GLY A 153 -17.36 -36.65 -9.34
C GLY A 153 -18.78 -36.13 -9.44
N GLY A 154 -19.26 -35.83 -10.67
CA GLY A 154 -20.66 -35.43 -10.90
C GLY A 154 -20.94 -33.93 -10.76
N GLY A 155 -19.92 -33.08 -10.86
CA GLY A 155 -20.11 -31.63 -10.93
C GLY A 155 -20.50 -31.00 -9.60
N ARG A 156 -19.60 -30.98 -8.62
CA ARG A 156 -19.80 -30.25 -7.37
C ARG A 156 -19.19 -28.83 -7.42
N ARG A 157 -19.71 -27.94 -6.59
CA ARG A 157 -19.20 -26.58 -6.41
C ARG A 157 -18.48 -26.46 -5.07
N LEU A 158 -17.25 -25.95 -5.09
CA LEU A 158 -16.58 -25.51 -3.86
C LEU A 158 -16.96 -24.06 -3.61
N CYS A 159 -17.33 -23.76 -2.37
CA CYS A 159 -17.68 -22.40 -1.95
C CYS A 159 -16.84 -22.02 -0.74
N TRP A 160 -16.50 -20.74 -0.69
CA TRP A 160 -15.92 -20.07 0.45
C TRP A 160 -16.61 -18.71 0.62
N GLU A 161 -16.90 -18.37 1.88
CA GLU A 161 -17.44 -17.08 2.28
C GLU A 161 -16.67 -16.60 3.49
N GLY A 162 -16.33 -15.29 3.53
CA GLY A 162 -15.58 -14.73 4.63
C GLY A 162 -14.89 -13.43 4.25
N LYS A 163 -14.35 -12.72 5.24
CA LYS A 163 -13.55 -11.52 5.06
C LYS A 163 -12.08 -11.87 5.19
N ILE A 164 -11.31 -11.64 4.15
CA ILE A 164 -9.88 -11.94 4.13
C ILE A 164 -9.04 -10.67 3.97
N CYS A 165 -8.03 -10.57 4.82
CA CYS A 165 -6.94 -9.62 4.64
C CYS A 165 -5.96 -10.16 3.60
N PHE A 166 -5.57 -9.33 2.64
CA PHE A 166 -4.39 -9.59 1.82
C PHE A 166 -3.31 -8.57 2.12
N MET A 167 -2.12 -9.06 2.39
CA MET A 167 -0.93 -8.22 2.50
C MET A 167 0.16 -8.77 1.58
N ALA A 168 0.77 -7.93 0.79
CA ALA A 168 1.76 -8.38 -0.18
C ALA A 168 2.99 -7.49 -0.23
N GLY A 169 4.15 -8.08 -0.51
CA GLY A 169 5.35 -7.37 -0.93
C GLY A 169 5.47 -7.40 -2.45
N CYS A 170 5.81 -6.26 -3.06
CA CYS A 170 6.02 -6.18 -4.49
C CYS A 170 7.14 -5.19 -4.83
N THR A 171 7.73 -5.35 -5.99
CA THR A 171 8.61 -4.34 -6.56
C THR A 171 7.82 -3.23 -7.25
N ASN A 172 8.50 -2.15 -7.64
CA ASN A 172 7.86 -1.05 -8.40
C ASN A 172 7.45 -1.46 -9.83
N GLU A 173 7.66 -2.73 -10.23
CA GLU A 173 7.15 -3.28 -11.50
C GLU A 173 5.62 -3.21 -11.60
N ILE A 174 4.91 -3.20 -10.48
CA ILE A 174 3.45 -2.99 -10.44
C ILE A 174 3.03 -1.71 -11.18
N ASP A 175 3.85 -0.65 -11.15
CA ASP A 175 3.55 0.60 -11.82
C ASP A 175 3.52 0.48 -13.36
N ARG A 176 4.24 -0.49 -13.93
CA ARG A 176 4.21 -0.78 -15.37
C ARG A 176 2.89 -1.42 -15.81
N LEU A 177 2.25 -2.15 -14.91
CA LEU A 177 0.96 -2.81 -15.16
C LEU A 177 -0.22 -1.98 -14.66
N HIS A 178 0.05 -0.78 -14.15
CA HIS A 178 -0.97 0.06 -13.50
C HIS A 178 -2.18 0.35 -14.40
N ASN A 179 -1.98 0.66 -15.67
CA ASN A 179 -3.07 0.93 -16.61
C ASN A 179 -3.98 -0.29 -16.79
N VAL A 180 -3.43 -1.51 -16.74
CA VAL A 180 -4.21 -2.76 -16.79
C VAL A 180 -4.94 -3.00 -15.48
N SER A 181 -4.27 -2.77 -14.35
CA SER A 181 -4.88 -2.96 -13.02
C SER A 181 -5.98 -1.93 -12.76
N SER A 182 -5.78 -0.67 -13.15
CA SER A 182 -6.78 0.39 -12.96
C SER A 182 -8.04 0.13 -13.79
N ALA A 183 -7.91 -0.32 -15.03
CA ALA A 183 -9.04 -0.71 -15.89
C ALA A 183 -9.87 -1.87 -15.31
N LEU A 184 -9.23 -2.75 -14.53
CA LEU A 184 -9.91 -3.87 -13.85
C LEU A 184 -10.46 -3.49 -12.46
N GLY A 185 -10.24 -2.24 -12.03
CA GLY A 185 -10.61 -1.72 -10.72
C GLY A 185 -9.65 -2.20 -9.62
N GLU A 186 -8.79 -1.31 -9.17
CA GLU A 186 -7.79 -1.56 -8.14
C GLU A 186 -8.44 -1.90 -6.79
N ARG A 187 -7.95 -2.93 -6.10
CA ARG A 187 -8.39 -3.36 -4.75
C ARG A 187 -7.34 -3.07 -3.69
N TRP A 188 -6.11 -2.91 -4.10
CA TRP A 188 -5.00 -2.69 -3.23
C TRP A 188 -4.83 -1.22 -2.88
N THR A 189 -4.43 -0.97 -1.65
CA THR A 189 -3.78 0.27 -1.24
C THR A 189 -2.29 0.03 -1.16
N TYR A 190 -1.49 1.03 -1.47
CA TYR A 190 -0.05 0.89 -1.54
C TYR A 190 0.63 1.68 -0.43
N LEU A 191 1.75 1.15 0.02
CA LEU A 191 2.67 1.83 0.92
C LEU A 191 4.09 1.65 0.36
N ARG A 192 4.76 2.77 0.06
CA ARG A 192 6.03 2.74 -0.65
C ARG A 192 7.22 2.93 0.28
N PHE A 193 8.16 2.01 0.17
CA PHE A 193 9.51 2.17 0.69
C PHE A 193 10.31 2.98 -0.32
N ASP A 194 10.25 4.31 -0.25
CA ASP A 194 10.91 5.16 -1.22
C ASP A 194 12.27 5.64 -0.72
N ASN A 195 13.32 4.96 -1.14
CA ASN A 195 14.70 5.40 -0.94
C ASN A 195 15.14 6.45 -1.98
N SER A 196 14.35 6.72 -3.02
CA SER A 196 14.77 7.53 -4.14
C SER A 196 14.63 9.02 -3.91
N THR A 197 13.64 9.45 -3.12
CA THR A 197 13.44 10.86 -2.78
C THR A 197 14.57 11.33 -1.86
N SER A 198 14.95 10.51 -0.87
CA SER A 198 16.10 10.83 0.00
C SER A 198 17.43 10.87 -0.76
N ILE A 199 17.66 9.94 -1.70
CA ILE A 199 18.86 9.95 -2.54
C ILE A 199 18.90 11.20 -3.42
N ARG A 200 17.78 11.64 -3.98
CA ARG A 200 17.71 12.81 -4.85
C ARG A 200 17.82 14.12 -4.09
N MET A 201 17.19 14.23 -2.93
CA MET A 201 17.40 15.37 -2.02
C MET A 201 18.85 15.45 -1.58
N GLN A 202 19.48 14.33 -1.24
CA GLN A 202 20.91 14.29 -0.90
C GLN A 202 21.82 14.71 -2.07
N ILE A 203 21.50 14.33 -3.31
CA ILE A 203 22.26 14.77 -4.49
C ILE A 203 22.02 16.27 -4.78
N ALA A 204 20.84 16.80 -4.46
CA ALA A 204 20.51 18.20 -4.69
C ALA A 204 21.08 19.13 -3.59
N GLU A 205 21.10 18.65 -2.34
CA GLU A 205 21.48 19.49 -1.19
C GLU A 205 22.97 19.50 -0.87
N ASP A 206 23.74 18.44 -1.19
CA ASP A 206 25.15 18.54 -0.80
C ASP A 206 26.12 17.51 -1.43
N ARG A 207 27.16 18.02 -2.07
CA ARG A 207 28.41 17.28 -2.31
C ARG A 207 29.17 16.95 -1.00
N HIS A 208 28.77 17.50 0.14
CA HIS A 208 29.32 17.23 1.47
C HIS A 208 28.59 16.12 2.24
N ALA A 209 27.36 15.75 1.87
CA ALA A 209 26.63 14.64 2.47
C ALA A 209 27.05 13.25 1.95
N ALA A 210 28.04 13.16 1.08
CA ALA A 210 28.57 11.87 0.57
C ALA A 210 29.10 10.94 1.69
N ASN A 211 29.26 11.44 2.92
CA ASN A 211 29.65 10.67 4.09
C ASN A 211 28.46 10.28 5.00
N ALA A 212 27.24 10.73 4.72
CA ALA A 212 26.08 10.30 5.46
C ALA A 212 25.65 8.92 4.95
N LEU A 213 25.87 7.90 5.77
CA LEU A 213 25.44 6.53 5.52
C LEU A 213 23.91 6.50 5.39
N GLY A 214 23.42 6.36 4.16
CA GLY A 214 21.99 6.46 3.84
C GLY A 214 21.14 5.33 4.42
N PRO A 215 19.80 5.35 4.19
CA PRO A 215 18.86 4.35 4.71
C PRO A 215 19.25 2.90 4.39
N GLY A 216 19.86 2.64 3.25
CA GLY A 216 20.37 1.33 2.88
C GLY A 216 21.46 0.79 3.80
N PHE A 217 22.34 1.66 4.33
CA PHE A 217 23.35 1.25 5.30
C PHE A 217 22.71 0.89 6.64
N ALA A 218 21.80 1.72 7.14
CA ALA A 218 21.13 1.44 8.41
C ALA A 218 20.30 0.14 8.35
N GLN A 219 19.68 -0.15 7.22
CA GLN A 219 19.01 -1.42 6.96
C GLN A 219 20.01 -2.59 6.95
N ALA A 220 21.15 -2.44 6.26
CA ALA A 220 22.21 -3.45 6.24
C ALA A 220 22.81 -3.68 7.63
N LEU A 221 23.03 -2.61 8.40
CA LEU A 221 23.52 -2.71 9.77
C LEU A 221 22.53 -3.45 10.68
N SER A 222 21.22 -3.19 10.53
CA SER A 222 20.18 -3.91 11.25
C SER A 222 20.20 -5.41 10.89
N ALA A 223 20.32 -5.75 9.61
CA ALA A 223 20.45 -7.14 9.16
C ALA A 223 21.70 -7.82 9.74
N LEU A 224 22.85 -7.15 9.75
CA LEU A 224 24.09 -7.66 10.36
C LEU A 224 23.95 -7.88 11.87
N ARG A 225 23.34 -6.94 12.60
CA ARG A 225 23.08 -7.10 14.05
C ARG A 225 22.19 -8.29 14.37
N ASN A 226 21.29 -8.64 13.46
CA ASN A 226 20.38 -9.79 13.64
C ASN A 226 20.95 -11.11 13.12
N SER A 227 21.98 -11.09 12.25
CA SER A 227 22.57 -12.31 11.69
C SER A 227 23.16 -13.27 12.74
N GLY A 228 23.58 -12.74 13.90
CA GLY A 228 24.03 -13.53 15.04
C GLY A 228 22.94 -13.99 16.01
N LYS A 229 21.67 -13.64 15.79
CA LYS A 229 20.55 -13.95 16.66
C LYS A 229 19.67 -14.99 15.99
N SER A 230 19.69 -16.24 16.45
CA SER A 230 19.00 -17.35 15.77
C SER A 230 17.47 -17.23 15.72
N HIS A 231 16.84 -16.53 16.66
CA HIS A 231 15.37 -16.48 16.82
C HIS A 231 14.77 -15.07 16.74
N TRP A 232 15.47 -14.10 16.20
CA TRP A 232 14.98 -12.70 16.20
C TRP A 232 13.66 -12.49 15.44
N ARG A 233 13.36 -13.35 14.45
CA ARG A 233 12.08 -13.28 13.72
C ARG A 233 10.93 -13.80 14.58
N GLU A 234 11.18 -14.83 15.36
CA GLU A 234 10.23 -15.35 16.36
C GLU A 234 9.97 -14.32 17.45
N ASP A 235 11.01 -13.62 17.92
CA ASP A 235 10.88 -12.53 18.88
C ASP A 235 10.02 -11.40 18.31
N LEU A 236 10.25 -11.01 17.04
CA LEU A 236 9.46 -9.97 16.35
C LEU A 236 7.98 -10.38 16.23
N ARG A 237 7.69 -11.65 15.89
CA ARG A 237 6.34 -12.20 15.86
C ARG A 237 5.69 -12.22 17.23
N ALA A 238 6.45 -12.58 18.27
CA ALA A 238 5.97 -12.58 19.65
C ALA A 238 5.58 -11.18 20.13
N ILE A 239 6.34 -10.13 19.75
CA ILE A 239 5.97 -8.74 20.04
C ILE A 239 4.61 -8.39 19.41
N THR A 240 4.41 -8.74 18.13
CA THR A 240 3.14 -8.49 17.44
C THR A 240 1.99 -9.26 18.10
N THR A 241 2.18 -10.54 18.41
CA THR A 241 1.16 -11.38 19.07
C THR A 241 0.79 -10.81 20.43
N ARG A 242 1.76 -10.40 21.24
CA ARG A 242 1.53 -9.77 22.53
C ARG A 242 0.75 -8.45 22.41
N LEU A 243 1.12 -7.58 21.45
CA LEU A 243 0.39 -6.35 21.19
C LEU A 243 -1.09 -6.63 20.90
N PHE A 244 -1.39 -7.55 19.97
CA PHE A 244 -2.78 -7.85 19.61
C PHE A 244 -3.56 -8.51 20.76
N ALA A 245 -2.92 -9.34 21.57
CA ALA A 245 -3.53 -9.90 22.78
C ALA A 245 -3.83 -8.80 23.83
N GLU A 246 -2.92 -7.85 24.03
CA GLU A 246 -3.08 -6.74 24.99
C GLU A 246 -4.23 -5.81 24.60
N VAL A 247 -4.38 -5.51 23.30
CA VAL A 247 -5.51 -4.71 22.77
C VAL A 247 -6.77 -5.55 22.52
N LYS A 248 -6.74 -6.85 22.80
CA LYS A 248 -7.86 -7.80 22.65
C LYS A 248 -8.43 -7.90 21.23
N LEU A 249 -7.56 -7.87 20.23
CA LEU A 249 -7.92 -8.03 18.83
C LEU A 249 -7.44 -9.39 18.31
N GLY A 250 -8.25 -10.02 17.45
CA GLY A 250 -7.89 -11.28 16.79
C GLY A 250 -8.82 -11.62 15.63
N PHE A 251 -8.30 -12.40 14.67
CA PHE A 251 -9.13 -12.95 13.61
C PHE A 251 -10.10 -13.99 14.20
N GLY A 252 -11.30 -14.05 13.62
CA GLY A 252 -12.38 -14.95 14.08
C GLY A 252 -13.36 -14.33 15.06
N VAL A 253 -13.01 -13.20 15.69
CA VAL A 253 -13.91 -12.39 16.50
C VAL A 253 -14.04 -11.03 15.84
N VAL A 254 -15.23 -10.75 15.29
CA VAL A 254 -15.44 -9.48 14.58
C VAL A 254 -15.71 -8.37 15.60
N THR A 255 -14.82 -7.38 15.63
CA THR A 255 -14.96 -6.20 16.51
C THR A 255 -15.92 -5.20 15.87
N PRO A 256 -16.95 -4.70 16.61
CA PRO A 256 -17.84 -3.65 16.11
C PRO A 256 -17.07 -2.38 15.75
N ARG A 257 -17.56 -1.69 14.71
CA ARG A 257 -17.01 -0.43 14.25
C ARG A 257 -17.86 0.75 14.72
N ARG A 258 -17.23 1.81 15.25
CA ARG A 258 -17.96 3.06 15.50
C ARG A 258 -18.31 3.78 14.19
N PRO A 259 -19.37 4.59 14.18
CA PRO A 259 -19.65 5.49 13.06
C PRO A 259 -18.57 6.57 12.94
N PHE A 260 -18.41 7.10 11.75
CA PHE A 260 -17.56 8.27 11.51
C PHE A 260 -18.32 9.56 11.73
N THR A 261 -17.63 10.59 12.16
CA THR A 261 -18.17 11.95 12.18
C THR A 261 -18.22 12.50 10.75
N ASP A 262 -19.01 13.56 10.52
CA ASP A 262 -19.09 14.23 9.22
C ASP A 262 -17.72 14.80 8.80
N ALA A 263 -16.96 15.33 9.75
CA ALA A 263 -15.62 15.86 9.51
C ALA A 263 -14.64 14.76 9.06
N GLU A 264 -14.63 13.61 9.74
CA GLU A 264 -13.84 12.44 9.33
C GLU A 264 -14.25 11.96 7.94
N SER A 265 -15.55 11.82 7.70
CA SER A 265 -16.11 11.37 6.43
C SER A 265 -15.69 12.29 5.27
N LEU A 266 -15.81 13.60 5.46
CA LEU A 266 -15.39 14.58 4.44
C LEU A 266 -13.88 14.51 4.17
N ARG A 267 -13.07 14.27 5.19
CA ARG A 267 -11.62 14.14 5.07
C ARG A 267 -11.24 12.88 4.28
N PHE A 268 -11.88 11.73 4.57
CA PHE A 268 -11.70 10.51 3.78
C PHE A 268 -12.10 10.69 2.32
N ILE A 269 -13.24 11.37 2.05
CA ILE A 269 -13.70 11.65 0.69
C ILE A 269 -12.65 12.47 -0.07
N ARG A 270 -12.10 13.52 0.51
CA ARG A 270 -11.06 14.34 -0.12
C ARG A 270 -9.78 13.55 -0.41
N MET A 271 -9.30 12.76 0.56
CA MET A 271 -8.13 11.90 0.35
C MET A 271 -8.38 10.85 -0.72
N GLY A 272 -9.55 10.20 -0.69
CA GLY A 272 -9.95 9.21 -1.67
C GLY A 272 -10.06 9.79 -3.07
N ALA A 273 -10.68 10.96 -3.22
CA ALA A 273 -10.82 11.66 -4.50
C ALA A 273 -9.47 12.03 -5.11
N VAL A 274 -8.53 12.55 -4.31
CA VAL A 274 -7.15 12.84 -4.77
C VAL A 274 -6.46 11.56 -5.23
N SER A 275 -6.52 10.50 -4.41
CA SER A 275 -5.88 9.22 -4.74
C SER A 275 -6.44 8.62 -6.01
N CYS A 276 -7.77 8.49 -6.13
CA CYS A 276 -8.43 7.90 -7.28
C CYS A 276 -8.15 8.67 -8.56
N ARG A 277 -8.22 10.01 -8.52
CA ARG A 277 -7.92 10.83 -9.67
C ARG A 277 -6.48 10.66 -10.14
N CYS A 278 -5.51 10.64 -9.23
CA CYS A 278 -4.11 10.45 -9.57
C CYS A 278 -3.77 9.04 -10.05
N ARG A 279 -4.49 8.02 -9.57
CA ARG A 279 -4.24 6.62 -9.98
C ARG A 279 -5.06 6.17 -11.19
N SER A 280 -5.97 6.99 -11.68
CA SER A 280 -6.74 6.68 -12.89
C SER A 280 -5.84 6.60 -14.12
N GLY A 281 -6.15 5.65 -15.01
CA GLY A 281 -5.49 5.51 -16.30
C GLY A 281 -6.06 6.51 -17.32
N VAL A 282 -5.25 6.90 -18.28
CA VAL A 282 -5.69 7.69 -19.44
C VAL A 282 -5.49 6.84 -20.69
N PRO A 283 -6.55 6.60 -21.49
CA PRO A 283 -6.46 5.78 -22.68
C PRO A 283 -5.54 6.43 -23.72
N ARG A 284 -4.65 5.61 -24.30
CA ARG A 284 -3.71 6.06 -25.33
C ARG A 284 -3.64 5.07 -26.48
N ASP A 285 -3.50 5.58 -27.67
CA ASP A 285 -3.19 4.76 -28.82
C ASP A 285 -1.87 4.02 -28.64
N HIS A 286 -1.84 2.76 -29.03
CA HIS A 286 -0.67 1.89 -28.81
C HIS A 286 0.55 2.35 -29.60
N TYR A 287 0.36 2.93 -30.80
CA TYR A 287 1.44 3.30 -31.70
C TYR A 287 1.83 4.79 -31.56
N SER A 288 0.86 5.71 -31.71
CA SER A 288 1.11 7.15 -31.63
C SER A 288 1.36 7.63 -30.22
N LYS A 289 0.88 6.89 -29.21
CA LYS A 289 0.86 7.28 -27.79
C LYS A 289 0.01 8.52 -27.49
N GLU A 290 -0.77 8.98 -28.46
CA GLU A 290 -1.72 10.06 -28.24
C GLU A 290 -2.93 9.59 -27.42
N ILE A 291 -3.54 10.53 -26.70
CA ILE A 291 -4.78 10.26 -25.97
C ILE A 291 -5.89 10.08 -27.00
N ASN A 292 -6.53 8.93 -27.02
CA ASN A 292 -7.47 8.50 -28.05
C ASN A 292 -8.89 8.26 -27.54
N ASP A 293 -9.16 8.46 -26.26
CA ASP A 293 -10.48 8.32 -25.67
C ASP A 293 -10.62 9.20 -24.42
N ILE A 294 -11.86 9.34 -23.93
CA ILE A 294 -12.18 10.10 -22.71
C ILE A 294 -11.65 9.35 -21.49
N ALA A 295 -10.85 10.03 -20.66
CA ALA A 295 -10.34 9.45 -19.44
C ALA A 295 -11.46 9.34 -18.40
N GLU A 296 -11.66 8.13 -17.89
CA GLU A 296 -12.56 7.89 -16.77
C GLU A 296 -11.80 7.94 -15.44
N VAL A 297 -12.29 8.77 -14.52
CA VAL A 297 -11.76 8.82 -13.15
C VAL A 297 -12.40 7.72 -12.33
N GLU A 298 -11.60 6.94 -11.62
CA GLU A 298 -12.11 5.93 -10.68
C GLU A 298 -12.98 6.60 -9.61
N MET A 299 -14.16 6.02 -9.35
CA MET A 299 -15.04 6.47 -8.28
C MET A 299 -14.41 6.18 -6.91
N GLU A 300 -14.41 7.16 -6.03
CA GLU A 300 -13.69 7.15 -4.76
C GLU A 300 -14.30 6.26 -3.66
N ALA A 301 -15.52 5.78 -3.81
CA ALA A 301 -16.25 5.08 -2.76
C ALA A 301 -15.47 3.93 -2.10
N ARG A 302 -14.76 3.13 -2.92
CA ARG A 302 -13.93 2.02 -2.42
C ARG A 302 -12.71 2.53 -1.64
N MET A 303 -11.99 3.50 -2.18
CA MET A 303 -10.83 4.09 -1.52
C MET A 303 -11.23 4.73 -0.19
N VAL A 304 -12.32 5.47 -0.17
CA VAL A 304 -12.89 6.09 1.04
C VAL A 304 -13.23 5.05 2.10
N ALA A 305 -13.89 3.95 1.70
CA ALA A 305 -14.21 2.84 2.61
C ALA A 305 -12.94 2.21 3.20
N VAL A 306 -11.93 1.96 2.38
CA VAL A 306 -10.65 1.39 2.82
C VAL A 306 -9.89 2.33 3.76
N LEU A 307 -9.81 3.63 3.43
CA LEU A 307 -9.16 4.63 4.29
C LEU A 307 -9.87 4.73 5.64
N GLY A 308 -11.20 4.77 5.65
CA GLY A 308 -11.98 4.77 6.90
C GLY A 308 -11.75 3.49 7.70
N GLN A 309 -11.73 2.35 7.06
CA GLN A 309 -11.48 1.07 7.73
C GLN A 309 -10.06 1.00 8.34
N LEU A 310 -9.04 1.45 7.59
CA LEU A 310 -7.67 1.53 8.09
C LEU A 310 -7.55 2.50 9.28
N TYR A 311 -8.29 3.63 9.25
CA TYR A 311 -8.34 4.57 10.36
C TYR A 311 -8.85 3.91 11.65
N ILE A 312 -9.94 3.14 11.58
CA ILE A 312 -10.46 2.38 12.73
C ILE A 312 -9.44 1.34 13.22
N GLY A 313 -8.80 0.59 12.32
CA GLY A 313 -7.78 -0.37 12.72
C GLY A 313 -6.64 0.25 13.52
N MET A 314 -6.17 1.42 13.09
CA MET A 314 -5.13 2.17 13.82
C MET A 314 -5.65 2.75 15.14
N GLU A 315 -6.91 3.17 15.19
CA GLU A 315 -7.56 3.65 16.42
C GLU A 315 -7.63 2.56 17.49
N LEU A 316 -8.01 1.35 17.11
CA LEU A 316 -8.08 0.19 18.00
C LEU A 316 -6.71 -0.23 18.56
N LEU A 317 -5.62 0.06 17.84
CA LEU A 317 -4.26 -0.10 18.33
C LEU A 317 -3.81 1.02 19.27
N GLY A 318 -4.64 2.04 19.50
CA GLY A 318 -4.34 3.19 20.37
C GLY A 318 -3.45 4.24 19.69
N LEU A 319 -3.39 4.29 18.35
CA LEU A 319 -2.63 5.32 17.63
C LEU A 319 -3.36 6.68 17.75
N GLY A 320 -2.59 7.75 18.01
CA GLY A 320 -3.12 9.10 18.10
C GLY A 320 -3.75 9.58 16.79
N GLU A 321 -4.68 10.52 16.90
CA GLU A 321 -5.44 10.98 15.72
C GLU A 321 -4.54 11.60 14.64
N ARG A 322 -3.58 12.42 15.05
CA ARG A 322 -2.62 13.07 14.13
C ARG A 322 -1.82 12.04 13.34
N GLU A 323 -1.32 11.02 14.02
CA GLU A 323 -0.56 9.93 13.41
C GLU A 323 -1.43 9.11 12.46
N ARG A 324 -2.69 8.82 12.84
CA ARG A 324 -3.64 8.13 11.96
C ARG A 324 -3.83 8.89 10.64
N TRP A 325 -4.04 10.19 10.70
CA TRP A 325 -4.18 11.02 9.51
C TRP A 325 -2.89 11.11 8.68
N SER A 326 -1.72 11.14 9.32
CA SER A 326 -0.43 11.08 8.62
C SER A 326 -0.30 9.79 7.81
N VAL A 327 -0.58 8.63 8.43
CA VAL A 327 -0.55 7.33 7.76
C VAL A 327 -1.52 7.27 6.60
N LEU A 328 -2.78 7.71 6.79
CA LEU A 328 -3.77 7.71 5.72
C LEU A 328 -3.38 8.60 4.55
N GLY A 329 -2.86 9.79 4.84
CA GLY A 329 -2.37 10.70 3.81
C GLY A 329 -1.25 10.08 2.99
N ARG A 330 -0.35 9.34 3.65
CA ARG A 330 0.72 8.59 2.98
C ARG A 330 0.16 7.46 2.11
N VAL A 331 -0.71 6.61 2.66
CA VAL A 331 -1.33 5.49 1.92
C VAL A 331 -2.11 6.00 0.71
N ALA A 332 -2.88 7.08 0.86
CA ALA A 332 -3.63 7.69 -0.24
C ALA A 332 -2.71 8.16 -1.38
N LEU A 333 -1.60 8.82 -1.03
CA LEU A 333 -0.63 9.31 -2.02
C LEU A 333 0.26 8.21 -2.59
N ASP A 334 0.63 7.21 -1.80
CA ASP A 334 1.45 6.07 -2.26
C ASP A 334 0.65 5.11 -3.17
N SER A 335 -0.68 5.19 -3.13
CA SER A 335 -1.57 4.36 -3.97
C SER A 335 -1.64 4.80 -5.43
N MET A 336 -0.97 5.87 -5.82
CA MET A 336 -0.80 6.25 -7.23
C MET A 336 0.54 5.76 -7.80
N PRO A 337 0.71 5.70 -9.14
CA PRO A 337 1.98 5.37 -9.77
C PRO A 337 3.11 6.31 -9.31
N ARG A 338 4.28 5.73 -9.09
CA ARG A 338 5.45 6.45 -8.54
C ARG A 338 5.81 7.71 -9.32
N LEU A 339 5.74 7.66 -10.65
CA LEU A 339 6.07 8.82 -11.46
C LEU A 339 5.03 9.94 -11.32
N LYS A 340 3.74 9.59 -11.27
CA LYS A 340 2.66 10.57 -11.01
C LYS A 340 2.82 11.20 -9.63
N ARG A 341 3.18 10.40 -8.61
CA ARG A 341 3.50 10.91 -7.28
C ARG A 341 4.66 11.89 -7.31
N PHE A 342 5.74 11.57 -7.99
CA PHE A 342 6.89 12.45 -8.11
C PHE A 342 6.55 13.78 -8.80
N VAL A 343 5.79 13.73 -9.89
CA VAL A 343 5.32 14.96 -10.60
C VAL A 343 4.40 15.79 -9.71
N LEU A 344 3.50 15.14 -8.95
CA LEU A 344 2.62 15.82 -8.00
C LEU A 344 3.43 16.55 -6.91
N ASP A 345 4.42 15.89 -6.34
CA ASP A 345 5.28 16.48 -5.31
C ASP A 345 6.07 17.67 -5.85
N MET A 346 6.59 17.59 -7.10
CA MET A 346 7.24 18.72 -7.75
C MET A 346 6.27 19.89 -8.00
N ALA A 347 5.02 19.62 -8.35
CA ALA A 347 4.01 20.64 -8.56
C ALA A 347 3.53 21.32 -7.25
N ARG A 348 3.76 20.70 -6.10
CA ARG A 348 3.44 21.24 -4.76
C ARG A 348 4.47 22.22 -4.25
N LEU A 349 5.72 22.17 -4.74
CA LEU A 349 6.77 23.08 -4.30
C LEU A 349 6.41 24.54 -4.58
N GLU A 350 6.77 25.44 -3.67
CA GLU A 350 6.53 26.87 -3.86
C GLU A 350 7.40 27.44 -4.98
N LYS A 351 6.97 28.60 -5.54
CA LYS A 351 7.63 29.23 -6.72
C LYS A 351 9.14 29.47 -6.53
N HIS A 352 9.60 29.55 -5.28
CA HIS A 352 11.00 29.86 -4.93
C HIS A 352 11.87 28.60 -4.75
N GLU A 353 11.27 27.40 -4.66
CA GLU A 353 11.96 26.16 -4.29
C GLU A 353 12.37 25.28 -5.48
N GLY A 354 12.09 25.66 -6.73
CA GLY A 354 12.65 25.01 -7.89
C GLY A 354 11.67 24.43 -8.92
N ALA A 355 12.06 23.41 -9.56
CA ALA A 355 11.72 22.79 -10.80
C ALA A 355 10.21 22.59 -11.07
N ARG A 356 9.63 23.46 -11.86
CA ARG A 356 8.24 23.36 -12.32
C ARG A 356 8.11 23.16 -13.83
N SER A 357 9.19 23.24 -14.59
CA SER A 357 9.16 22.91 -16.01
C SER A 357 9.28 21.40 -16.21
N GLU A 358 8.66 20.87 -17.28
CA GLU A 358 8.81 19.47 -17.67
C GLU A 358 10.30 19.08 -17.82
N LYS A 359 11.14 20.00 -18.29
CA LYS A 359 12.58 19.81 -18.44
C LYS A 359 13.29 19.59 -17.10
N ASP A 360 12.92 20.38 -16.09
CA ASP A 360 13.51 20.24 -14.76
C ASP A 360 13.04 18.96 -14.07
N ILE A 361 11.74 18.63 -14.21
CA ILE A 361 11.18 17.38 -13.71
C ILE A 361 11.86 16.18 -14.38
N ALA A 362 12.11 16.22 -15.69
CA ALA A 362 12.86 15.18 -16.40
C ALA A 362 14.28 15.03 -15.87
N LYS A 363 14.99 16.15 -15.67
CA LYS A 363 16.34 16.14 -15.09
C LYS A 363 16.37 15.55 -13.68
N LEU A 364 15.47 15.96 -12.82
CA LEU A 364 15.39 15.48 -11.43
C LEU A 364 14.92 14.03 -11.34
N SER A 365 13.97 13.61 -12.21
CA SER A 365 13.48 12.24 -12.22
C SER A 365 14.45 11.25 -12.86
N GLY A 366 15.36 11.71 -13.71
CA GLY A 366 16.17 10.86 -14.57
C GLY A 366 15.37 10.16 -15.67
N CYS A 367 14.11 10.54 -15.88
CA CYS A 367 13.25 10.03 -16.95
C CYS A 367 13.43 10.84 -18.23
N SER A 368 13.14 10.23 -19.39
CA SER A 368 13.17 10.97 -20.67
C SER A 368 12.10 12.07 -20.70
N ALA A 369 12.37 13.15 -21.42
CA ALA A 369 11.43 14.25 -21.58
C ALA A 369 10.07 13.80 -22.11
N SER A 370 10.05 12.84 -23.03
CA SER A 370 8.80 12.29 -23.60
C SER A 370 7.95 11.53 -22.57
N VAL A 371 8.58 10.85 -21.59
CA VAL A 371 7.88 10.17 -20.51
C VAL A 371 7.27 11.19 -19.54
N ILE A 372 8.02 12.22 -19.17
CA ILE A 372 7.52 13.30 -18.31
C ILE A 372 6.39 14.05 -19.00
N HIS A 373 6.55 14.42 -20.27
CA HIS A 373 5.52 15.10 -21.03
C HIS A 373 4.19 14.32 -21.01
N ARG A 374 4.23 13.02 -21.31
CA ARG A 374 3.04 12.16 -21.26
C ARG A 374 2.42 12.07 -19.87
N THR A 375 3.25 11.94 -18.84
CA THR A 375 2.75 11.90 -17.46
C THR A 375 2.07 13.20 -17.05
N VAL A 376 2.67 14.33 -17.39
CA VAL A 376 2.09 15.67 -17.13
C VAL A 376 0.78 15.86 -17.91
N GLU A 377 0.75 15.47 -19.19
CA GLU A 377 -0.46 15.52 -20.04
C GLU A 377 -1.59 14.67 -19.44
N GLU A 378 -1.32 13.43 -19.00
CA GLU A 378 -2.30 12.60 -18.31
C GLU A 378 -2.84 13.25 -17.03
N MET A 379 -1.95 13.81 -16.22
CA MET A 379 -2.35 14.47 -14.99
C MET A 379 -3.12 15.76 -15.23
N MET A 380 -2.89 16.44 -16.36
CA MET A 380 -3.71 17.60 -16.79
C MET A 380 -5.10 17.16 -17.23
N VAL A 381 -5.22 16.11 -18.04
CA VAL A 381 -6.51 15.56 -18.49
C VAL A 381 -7.34 15.08 -17.29
N LEU A 382 -6.69 14.47 -16.30
CA LEU A 382 -7.34 14.06 -15.06
C LEU A 382 -7.66 15.25 -14.12
N GLY A 383 -7.33 16.49 -14.50
CA GLY A 383 -7.59 17.67 -13.67
C GLY A 383 -6.76 17.73 -12.38
N VAL A 384 -5.63 17.06 -12.35
CA VAL A 384 -4.66 17.09 -11.23
C VAL A 384 -3.76 18.30 -11.33
N LEU A 385 -3.26 18.57 -12.54
CA LEU A 385 -2.33 19.65 -12.86
C LEU A 385 -2.97 20.70 -13.74
N ALA A 386 -2.42 21.91 -13.69
CA ALA A 386 -2.73 23.01 -14.58
C ALA A 386 -1.44 23.69 -15.07
N LYS A 387 -1.50 24.32 -16.26
CA LYS A 387 -0.40 25.17 -16.73
C LYS A 387 -0.52 26.55 -16.10
N ASP A 388 0.49 26.95 -15.34
CA ASP A 388 0.61 28.32 -14.88
C ASP A 388 1.21 29.17 -16.03
N ARG A 389 0.44 30.14 -16.51
CA ARG A 389 0.82 31.04 -17.62
C ARG A 389 1.40 32.40 -17.16
N GLY A 390 1.64 32.55 -15.84
CA GLY A 390 2.09 33.81 -15.24
C GLY A 390 3.56 34.18 -15.43
N GLY A 391 4.34 33.43 -16.22
CA GLY A 391 5.78 33.67 -16.46
C GLY A 391 6.18 33.52 -17.93
N GLU A 392 7.45 33.87 -18.25
CA GLU A 392 8.01 33.73 -19.62
C GLU A 392 8.01 32.28 -20.13
N LYS A 393 8.00 31.28 -19.23
CA LYS A 393 7.92 29.86 -19.56
C LYS A 393 6.75 29.22 -18.84
N PRO A 394 5.96 28.37 -19.51
CA PRO A 394 4.86 27.66 -18.88
C PRO A 394 5.39 26.76 -17.75
N GLN A 395 4.88 26.99 -16.56
CA GLN A 395 5.18 26.18 -15.38
C GLN A 395 4.02 25.21 -15.10
N ILE A 396 4.34 24.09 -14.47
CA ILE A 396 3.36 23.10 -14.03
C ILE A 396 3.00 23.42 -12.58
N GLY A 397 1.72 23.53 -12.31
CA GLY A 397 1.19 23.71 -10.96
C GLY A 397 0.03 22.78 -10.68
N LEU A 398 -0.42 22.77 -9.45
CA LEU A 398 -1.65 22.08 -9.09
C LEU A 398 -2.86 22.81 -9.68
N SER A 399 -3.88 22.05 -10.13
CA SER A 399 -5.20 22.61 -10.39
C SER A 399 -5.81 23.17 -9.09
N ASP A 400 -6.77 24.10 -9.21
CA ASP A 400 -7.43 24.65 -8.02
C ASP A 400 -8.16 23.57 -7.22
N TRP A 401 -8.81 22.63 -7.94
CA TRP A 401 -9.45 21.47 -7.31
C TRP A 401 -8.44 20.62 -6.52
N MET A 402 -7.29 20.33 -7.08
CA MET A 402 -6.26 19.53 -6.42
C MET A 402 -5.68 20.24 -5.20
N ARG A 403 -5.42 21.54 -5.32
CA ARG A 403 -4.91 22.38 -4.23
C ARG A 403 -5.88 22.38 -3.05
N GLU A 404 -7.16 22.64 -3.31
CA GLU A 404 -8.20 22.66 -2.29
C GLU A 404 -8.31 21.30 -1.55
N ASN A 405 -8.34 20.20 -2.31
CA ASN A 405 -8.51 18.88 -1.72
C ASN A 405 -7.29 18.39 -0.95
N LEU A 406 -6.06 18.69 -1.43
CA LEU A 406 -4.84 18.45 -0.68
C LEU A 406 -4.80 19.28 0.61
N GLU A 407 -5.11 20.55 0.55
CA GLU A 407 -5.10 21.43 1.71
C GLU A 407 -6.07 20.98 2.79
N LYS A 408 -7.32 20.70 2.42
CA LYS A 408 -8.39 20.35 3.36
C LYS A 408 -8.42 18.85 3.74
N GLY A 409 -7.78 17.99 2.97
CA GLY A 409 -7.68 16.55 3.25
C GLY A 409 -6.49 16.20 4.15
N TRP A 410 -5.40 16.97 4.08
CA TRP A 410 -4.16 16.67 4.81
C TRP A 410 -3.88 17.59 6.02
N ARG A 411 -4.70 18.63 6.24
CA ARG A 411 -4.70 19.40 7.49
C ARG A 411 -5.57 18.68 8.53
#